data_a8b79d5cf037d2f2054889f78f07acf9
#
_entry.id   a8b79d5cf037d2f2054889f78f07acf9
#
_cell.length_a   1.000
_cell.length_b   1.000
_cell.length_c   1.000
_cell.angle_alpha   90.00
_cell.angle_beta   90.00
_cell.angle_gamma   90.00
#
_symmetry.space_group_name_H-M   'P 1'
#
loop_
_entity.id
_entity.type
_entity.pdbx_description
1 polymer ?
#
loop_
_entity_poly.entity_id
_entity_poly.type
_entity_poly.pdbx_seq_one_letter_code
_entity_poly.pdbx_strand_id
1 'polypeptide(L)'
;PLVDECDARDMVIVQVNPIERDKLPTTAADIANRVKEITINASLIKEQRSQGFLWEVIHHEGLEREKYRDARVHRIHGDEIMLDLSVSSKFNAEWDFLVYLRDAGREAAGEWLEDHFDDIGKRSTVDLSGLFEESLRPGHLAEGTVRVKKREVDS
;
A
#
# COMPACT_ATOMS: atom_id res chain seq x y z
N PRO A 1 0.93 -17.09 0.28
CA PRO A 1 2.02 -18.08 0.53
C PRO A 1 2.93 -17.65 1.68
N LEU A 2 3.44 -16.38 1.71
CA LEU A 2 4.36 -15.94 2.80
C LEU A 2 3.70 -16.00 4.18
N VAL A 3 2.44 -15.62 4.28
CA VAL A 3 1.71 -15.63 5.55
C VAL A 3 1.49 -17.05 6.08
N ASP A 4 1.28 -18.00 5.19
CA ASP A 4 0.91 -19.37 5.54
C ASP A 4 2.13 -20.27 5.77
N GLU A 5 3.24 -20.02 5.07
CA GLU A 5 4.42 -20.88 5.08
C GLU A 5 5.58 -20.38 5.93
N CYS A 6 5.56 -19.10 6.36
CA CYS A 6 6.62 -18.49 7.14
C CYS A 6 6.24 -18.46 8.63
N ASP A 7 7.17 -18.78 9.53
CA ASP A 7 6.93 -18.73 10.98
C ASP A 7 6.85 -17.30 11.55
N ALA A 8 7.30 -16.31 10.79
CA ALA A 8 7.20 -14.90 11.17
C ALA A 8 5.73 -14.44 11.18
N ARG A 9 5.35 -13.72 12.23
CA ARG A 9 4.02 -13.10 12.35
C ARG A 9 3.98 -11.67 11.84
N ASP A 10 5.13 -11.00 11.77
CA ASP A 10 5.23 -9.65 11.25
C ASP A 10 5.66 -9.68 9.79
N MET A 11 4.89 -9.02 8.95
CA MET A 11 5.15 -8.87 7.51
C MET A 11 5.33 -7.41 7.18
N VAL A 12 6.52 -7.04 6.72
CA VAL A 12 6.84 -5.68 6.27
C VAL A 12 6.77 -5.62 4.76
N ILE A 13 5.91 -4.75 4.24
CA ILE A 13 5.72 -4.50 2.81
C ILE A 13 6.45 -3.21 2.47
N VAL A 14 7.45 -3.27 1.60
CA VAL A 14 8.07 -2.09 1.01
C VAL A 14 7.36 -1.78 -0.31
N GLN A 15 6.54 -0.71 -0.29
CA GLN A 15 5.73 -0.32 -1.43
C GLN A 15 6.45 0.74 -2.26
N VAL A 16 6.77 0.40 -3.49
CA VAL A 16 7.47 1.29 -4.44
C VAL A 16 6.51 2.05 -5.34
N ASN A 17 5.34 1.47 -5.68
CA ASN A 17 4.38 2.14 -6.56
C ASN A 17 3.28 2.81 -5.74
N PRO A 18 3.01 4.11 -5.93
CA PRO A 18 1.91 4.79 -5.26
C PRO A 18 0.58 4.13 -5.55
N ILE A 19 -0.26 3.97 -4.52
CA ILE A 19 -1.62 3.47 -4.69
C ILE A 19 -2.55 4.59 -5.16
N GLU A 20 -2.41 5.76 -4.56
CA GLU A 20 -3.24 6.93 -4.84
C GLU A 20 -2.48 7.97 -5.66
N ARG A 21 -3.19 8.68 -6.53
CA ARG A 21 -2.70 9.85 -7.25
C ARG A 21 -3.80 10.90 -7.31
N ASP A 22 -3.48 12.10 -6.90
CA ASP A 22 -4.41 13.24 -6.93
C ASP A 22 -4.64 13.79 -8.35
N LYS A 23 -3.64 13.62 -9.23
CA LYS A 23 -3.70 14.14 -10.59
C LYS A 23 -4.27 13.10 -11.55
N LEU A 24 -5.28 13.50 -12.33
CA LEU A 24 -5.77 12.70 -13.45
C LEU A 24 -4.70 12.66 -14.57
N PRO A 25 -4.39 11.48 -15.13
CA PRO A 25 -3.50 11.37 -16.26
C PRO A 25 -4.16 12.01 -17.51
N THR A 26 -3.45 12.89 -18.20
CA THR A 26 -3.96 13.61 -19.37
C THR A 26 -3.27 13.23 -20.67
N THR A 27 -2.07 12.66 -20.60
CA THR A 27 -1.34 12.16 -21.77
C THR A 27 -1.47 10.65 -21.91
N ALA A 28 -1.30 10.12 -23.13
CA ALA A 28 -1.30 8.69 -23.38
C ALA A 28 -0.23 7.95 -22.55
N ALA A 29 0.93 8.58 -22.34
CA ALA A 29 2.00 8.03 -21.52
C ALA A 29 1.60 7.95 -20.05
N ASP A 30 0.99 8.98 -19.50
CA ASP A 30 0.52 9.00 -18.11
C ASP A 30 -0.61 7.99 -17.89
N ILE A 31 -1.53 7.85 -18.85
CA ILE A 31 -2.60 6.86 -18.80
C ILE A 31 -2.00 5.45 -18.79
N ALA A 32 -1.07 5.15 -19.70
CA ALA A 32 -0.42 3.84 -19.74
C ALA A 32 0.32 3.52 -18.43
N ASN A 33 0.93 4.52 -17.81
CA ASN A 33 1.56 4.40 -16.49
C ASN A 33 0.56 4.08 -15.42
N ARG A 34 -0.51 4.85 -15.34
CA ARG A 34 -1.53 4.65 -14.34
C ARG A 34 -2.15 3.25 -14.43
N VAL A 35 -2.38 2.76 -15.64
CA VAL A 35 -2.85 1.39 -15.86
C VAL A 35 -1.87 0.37 -15.30
N LYS A 36 -0.55 0.55 -15.52
CA LYS A 36 0.47 -0.34 -14.96
C LYS A 36 0.50 -0.28 -13.42
N GLU A 37 0.45 0.90 -12.83
CA GLU A 37 0.42 1.08 -11.37
C GLU A 37 -0.80 0.38 -10.76
N ILE A 38 -1.98 0.58 -11.33
CA ILE A 38 -3.22 -0.08 -10.88
C ILE A 38 -3.08 -1.60 -10.99
N THR A 39 -2.54 -2.10 -12.10
CA THR A 39 -2.40 -3.54 -12.31
C THR A 39 -1.45 -4.18 -11.30
N ILE A 40 -0.30 -3.53 -11.01
CA ILE A 40 0.68 -4.01 -10.04
C ILE A 40 0.09 -3.96 -8.63
N ASN A 41 -0.53 -2.84 -8.28
CA ASN A 41 -1.09 -2.63 -6.94
C ASN A 41 -2.34 -3.48 -6.67
N ALA A 42 -3.08 -3.90 -7.71
CA ALA A 42 -4.29 -4.69 -7.56
C ALA A 42 -4.07 -6.00 -6.79
N SER A 43 -2.95 -6.68 -7.04
CA SER A 43 -2.59 -7.90 -6.31
C SER A 43 -2.29 -7.61 -4.84
N LEU A 44 -1.54 -6.54 -4.56
CA LEU A 44 -1.22 -6.11 -3.20
C LEU A 44 -2.49 -5.74 -2.43
N ILE A 45 -3.36 -4.94 -3.02
CA ILE A 45 -4.63 -4.51 -2.40
C ILE A 45 -5.52 -5.70 -2.12
N LYS A 46 -5.61 -6.65 -3.06
CA LYS A 46 -6.39 -7.87 -2.88
C LYS A 46 -5.87 -8.69 -1.69
N GLU A 47 -4.56 -8.84 -1.59
CA GLU A 47 -3.92 -9.59 -0.51
C GLU A 47 -4.13 -8.89 0.85
N GLN A 48 -3.97 -7.57 0.91
CA GLN A 48 -4.23 -6.79 2.13
C GLN A 48 -5.69 -6.90 2.59
N ARG A 49 -6.65 -6.87 1.66
CA ARG A 49 -8.08 -7.09 1.97
C ARG A 49 -8.35 -8.48 2.50
N SER A 50 -7.70 -9.51 1.94
CA SER A 50 -7.81 -10.87 2.45
C SER A 50 -7.28 -10.99 3.88
N GLN A 51 -6.19 -10.29 4.20
CA GLN A 51 -5.64 -10.22 5.55
C GLN A 51 -6.58 -9.45 6.49
N GLY A 52 -7.19 -8.36 6.02
CA GLY A 52 -8.20 -7.61 6.77
C GLY A 52 -9.42 -8.46 7.11
N PHE A 53 -9.94 -9.23 6.16
CA PHE A 53 -11.02 -10.19 6.41
C PHE A 53 -10.63 -11.24 7.44
N LEU A 54 -9.45 -11.84 7.30
CA LEU A 54 -8.98 -12.85 8.24
C LEU A 54 -8.79 -12.26 9.65
N TRP A 55 -8.25 -11.06 9.74
CA TRP A 55 -8.10 -10.33 11.00
C TRP A 55 -9.45 -10.12 11.69
N GLU A 56 -10.46 -9.65 10.94
CA GLU A 56 -11.83 -9.42 11.45
C GLU A 56 -12.44 -10.70 12.02
N VAL A 57 -12.34 -11.79 11.25
CA VAL A 57 -12.90 -13.09 11.66
C VAL A 57 -12.21 -13.66 12.90
N ILE A 58 -10.88 -13.50 13.02
CA ILE A 58 -10.11 -13.93 14.19
C ILE A 58 -10.50 -13.13 15.44
N HIS A 59 -10.68 -11.80 15.30
CA HIS A 59 -10.84 -10.92 16.44
C HIS A 59 -12.28 -10.74 16.90
N HIS A 60 -13.25 -10.81 15.99
CA HIS A 60 -14.66 -10.57 16.28
C HIS A 60 -15.52 -11.85 16.30
N GLU A 61 -15.21 -12.84 15.45
CA GLU A 61 -15.99 -14.09 15.41
C GLU A 61 -15.36 -15.25 16.21
N GLY A 62 -14.20 -15.02 16.81
CA GLY A 62 -13.59 -15.96 17.75
C GLY A 62 -13.07 -17.25 17.11
N LEU A 63 -12.64 -17.19 15.84
CA LEU A 63 -11.98 -18.33 15.19
C LEU A 63 -10.72 -18.74 15.97
N GLU A 64 -10.47 -20.04 16.01
CA GLU A 64 -9.30 -20.62 16.66
C GLU A 64 -8.00 -20.06 16.08
N ARG A 65 -7.31 -19.21 16.85
CA ARG A 65 -6.02 -18.60 16.49
C ARG A 65 -4.92 -19.62 16.17
N GLU A 66 -5.09 -20.87 16.59
CA GLU A 66 -4.16 -21.95 16.29
C GLU A 66 -4.23 -22.41 14.84
N LYS A 67 -5.41 -22.27 14.22
CA LYS A 67 -5.66 -22.70 12.83
C LYS A 67 -5.42 -21.59 11.80
N TYR A 68 -5.59 -20.34 12.20
CA TYR A 68 -5.43 -19.18 11.33
C TYR A 68 -4.38 -18.24 11.91
N ARG A 69 -3.42 -17.85 11.10
CA ARG A 69 -2.35 -16.95 11.54
C ARG A 69 -2.85 -15.52 11.64
N ASP A 70 -2.73 -14.97 12.84
CA ASP A 70 -2.91 -13.55 13.10
C ASP A 70 -1.64 -12.79 12.68
N ALA A 71 -1.56 -12.47 11.39
CA ALA A 71 -0.40 -11.78 10.82
C ALA A 71 -0.49 -10.27 11.06
N ARG A 72 0.59 -9.68 11.52
CA ARG A 72 0.75 -8.23 11.64
C ARG A 72 1.35 -7.68 10.34
N VAL A 73 0.68 -6.71 9.77
CA VAL A 73 1.07 -6.11 8.48
C VAL A 73 1.59 -4.70 8.71
N HIS A 74 2.76 -4.45 8.20
CA HIS A 74 3.43 -3.16 8.22
C HIS A 74 3.68 -2.69 6.78
N ARG A 75 3.63 -1.38 6.53
CA ARG A 75 3.86 -0.83 5.20
C ARG A 75 4.79 0.36 5.27
N ILE A 76 5.92 0.27 4.58
CA ILE A 76 6.83 1.37 4.32
C ILE A 76 6.58 1.84 2.89
N HIS A 77 6.34 3.14 2.68
CA HIS A 77 6.11 3.71 1.37
C HIS A 77 6.81 5.06 1.23
N GLY A 78 7.23 5.39 0.03
CA GLY A 78 7.83 6.68 -0.32
C GLY A 78 6.96 7.40 -1.36
N ASP A 79 5.65 7.49 -1.12
CA ASP A 79 4.69 7.99 -2.10
C ASP A 79 5.03 9.41 -2.56
N GLU A 80 5.45 10.31 -1.67
CA GLU A 80 5.81 11.69 -2.00
C GLU A 80 6.88 11.76 -3.09
N ILE A 81 7.93 10.97 -2.96
CA ILE A 81 9.04 10.93 -3.92
C ILE A 81 8.63 10.22 -5.21
N MET A 82 7.90 9.10 -5.07
CA MET A 82 7.50 8.27 -6.20
C MET A 82 6.42 8.93 -7.07
N LEU A 83 5.61 9.84 -6.51
CA LEU A 83 4.60 10.61 -7.26
C LEU A 83 5.23 11.60 -8.23
N ASP A 84 6.39 12.15 -7.90
CA ASP A 84 7.11 13.12 -8.74
C ASP A 84 7.94 12.46 -9.85
N LEU A 85 8.20 11.16 -9.74
CA LEU A 85 8.97 10.42 -10.72
C LEU A 85 8.11 10.09 -11.96
N SER A 86 8.66 10.39 -13.14
CA SER A 86 8.06 10.03 -14.41
C SER A 86 8.30 8.55 -14.75
N VAL A 87 7.53 8.04 -15.72
CA VAL A 87 7.73 6.66 -16.24
C VAL A 87 9.13 6.42 -16.75
N SER A 88 9.69 7.42 -17.42
CA SER A 88 11.03 7.34 -18.00
C SER A 88 12.11 7.18 -16.94
N SER A 89 11.84 7.61 -15.68
CA SER A 89 12.77 7.42 -14.58
C SER A 89 13.08 5.94 -14.27
N LYS A 90 12.16 5.05 -14.60
CA LYS A 90 12.36 3.59 -14.44
C LYS A 90 13.49 3.02 -15.33
N PHE A 91 13.86 3.74 -16.37
CA PHE A 91 14.95 3.38 -17.28
C PHE A 91 16.22 4.20 -17.02
N ASN A 92 16.19 5.10 -16.03
CA ASN A 92 17.36 5.89 -15.68
C ASN A 92 18.29 5.06 -14.80
N ALA A 93 19.44 4.66 -15.37
CA ALA A 93 20.50 3.92 -14.69
C ALA A 93 21.69 4.81 -14.28
N GLU A 94 21.54 6.15 -14.32
CA GLU A 94 22.58 7.05 -13.89
C GLU A 94 22.86 6.89 -12.40
N TRP A 95 24.15 6.86 -12.05
CA TRP A 95 24.58 6.59 -10.68
C TRP A 95 24.01 7.60 -9.67
N ASP A 96 24.01 8.86 -10.00
CA ASP A 96 23.49 9.92 -9.13
C ASP A 96 21.99 9.76 -8.86
N PHE A 97 21.24 9.31 -9.87
CA PHE A 97 19.82 9.02 -9.70
C PHE A 97 19.59 7.79 -8.79
N LEU A 98 20.40 6.75 -8.93
CA LEU A 98 20.31 5.58 -8.05
C LEU A 98 20.69 5.93 -6.61
N VAL A 99 21.69 6.79 -6.42
CA VAL A 99 22.07 7.33 -5.11
C VAL A 99 20.92 8.13 -4.50
N TYR A 100 20.30 9.00 -5.29
CA TYR A 100 19.11 9.75 -4.87
C TYR A 100 17.98 8.84 -4.39
N LEU A 101 17.63 7.82 -5.18
CA LEU A 101 16.58 6.85 -4.80
C LEU A 101 16.94 6.06 -3.52
N ARG A 102 18.21 5.68 -3.39
CA ARG A 102 18.69 5.01 -2.18
C ARG A 102 18.51 5.88 -0.95
N ASP A 103 18.90 7.16 -1.04
CA ASP A 103 18.86 8.07 0.10
C ASP A 103 17.41 8.42 0.46
N ALA A 104 16.56 8.64 -0.53
CA ALA A 104 15.12 8.81 -0.36
C ALA A 104 14.45 7.58 0.29
N GLY A 105 14.80 6.38 -0.14
CA GLY A 105 14.29 5.16 0.48
C GLY A 105 14.77 4.96 1.92
N ARG A 106 15.99 5.41 2.25
CA ARG A 106 16.51 5.38 3.63
C ARG A 106 15.81 6.39 4.53
N GLU A 107 15.51 7.58 4.00
CA GLU A 107 14.76 8.60 4.72
C GLU A 107 13.36 8.08 5.07
N ALA A 108 12.59 7.63 4.08
CA ALA A 108 11.26 7.08 4.30
C ALA A 108 11.25 5.88 5.27
N ALA A 109 12.25 5.01 5.19
CA ALA A 109 12.39 3.89 6.12
C ALA A 109 12.80 4.36 7.52
N GLY A 110 13.63 5.39 7.64
CA GLY A 110 14.05 6.00 8.90
C GLY A 110 12.87 6.60 9.64
N GLU A 111 12.10 7.44 9.00
CA GLU A 111 10.87 8.04 9.56
C GLU A 111 9.88 6.97 10.01
N TRP A 112 9.64 5.97 9.16
CA TRP A 112 8.76 4.87 9.53
C TRP A 112 9.25 4.10 10.76
N LEU A 113 10.57 3.86 10.86
CA LEU A 113 11.17 3.17 12.01
C LEU A 113 11.10 4.00 13.30
N GLU A 114 11.26 5.32 13.21
CA GLU A 114 11.12 6.20 14.37
C GLU A 114 9.69 6.13 14.94
N ASP A 115 8.68 6.08 14.08
CA ASP A 115 7.27 6.08 14.50
C ASP A 115 6.75 4.70 14.90
N HIS A 116 7.26 3.62 14.28
CA HIS A 116 6.62 2.31 14.32
C HIS A 116 7.52 1.14 14.76
N PHE A 117 8.78 1.36 15.09
CA PHE A 117 9.67 0.27 15.51
C PHE A 117 9.10 -0.49 16.70
N ASP A 118 8.51 0.21 17.65
CA ASP A 118 7.93 -0.37 18.84
C ASP A 118 6.60 -1.12 18.59
N ASP A 119 6.00 -0.97 17.43
CA ASP A 119 4.79 -1.69 17.01
C ASP A 119 5.09 -3.09 16.49
N ILE A 120 6.30 -3.32 16.00
CA ILE A 120 6.75 -4.63 15.51
C ILE A 120 6.64 -5.65 16.64
N GLY A 121 6.01 -6.78 16.35
CA GLY A 121 5.74 -7.83 17.33
C GLY A 121 4.50 -7.59 18.19
N LYS A 122 3.87 -6.41 18.13
CA LYS A 122 2.73 -6.04 18.99
C LYS A 122 1.43 -5.83 18.20
N ARG A 123 1.47 -5.02 17.13
CA ARG A 123 0.27 -4.67 16.34
C ARG A 123 0.63 -4.37 14.89
N SER A 124 -0.34 -4.47 13.99
CA SER A 124 -0.20 -3.96 12.62
C SER A 124 -0.09 -2.43 12.60
N THR A 125 0.70 -1.89 11.66
CA THR A 125 0.72 -0.45 11.37
C THR A 125 -0.19 -0.10 10.18
N VAL A 126 -0.73 -1.11 9.48
CA VAL A 126 -1.77 -0.98 8.47
C VAL A 126 -3.13 -1.18 9.14
N ASP A 127 -4.09 -0.30 8.85
CA ASP A 127 -5.48 -0.46 9.30
C ASP A 127 -6.17 -1.57 8.50
N LEU A 128 -6.05 -2.80 9.01
CA LEU A 128 -6.65 -3.98 8.39
C LEU A 128 -8.17 -3.98 8.47
N SER A 129 -8.74 -3.44 9.56
CA SER A 129 -10.20 -3.34 9.74
C SER A 129 -10.81 -2.38 8.72
N GLY A 130 -10.23 -1.19 8.57
CA GLY A 130 -10.68 -0.21 7.58
C GLY A 130 -10.60 -0.74 6.14
N LEU A 131 -9.57 -1.51 5.80
CA LEU A 131 -9.45 -2.15 4.49
C LEU A 131 -10.55 -3.19 4.24
N PHE A 132 -10.98 -3.92 5.27
CA PHE A 132 -12.09 -4.85 5.18
C PHE A 132 -13.42 -4.12 5.01
N GLU A 133 -13.72 -3.13 5.85
CA GLU A 133 -14.93 -2.33 5.76
C GLU A 133 -15.07 -1.64 4.40
N GLU A 134 -13.97 -1.11 3.86
CA GLU A 134 -13.95 -0.52 2.54
C GLU A 134 -14.30 -1.55 1.45
N SER A 135 -13.89 -2.81 1.61
CA SER A 135 -14.19 -3.88 0.66
C SER A 135 -15.67 -4.26 0.60
N LEU A 136 -16.42 -4.00 1.66
CA LEU A 136 -17.85 -4.28 1.77
C LEU A 136 -18.74 -3.19 1.16
N ARG A 137 -18.19 -2.01 0.83
CA ARG A 137 -18.98 -0.90 0.28
C ARG A 137 -19.46 -1.23 -1.14
N PRO A 138 -20.78 -1.12 -1.41
CA PRO A 138 -21.31 -1.32 -2.77
C PRO A 138 -20.69 -0.30 -3.73
N GLY A 139 -20.19 -0.74 -4.87
CA GLY A 139 -19.56 0.13 -5.86
C GLY A 139 -18.04 0.14 -5.87
N HIS A 140 -17.39 -0.33 -4.84
CA HIS A 140 -15.92 -0.30 -4.73
C HIS A 140 -15.18 -1.20 -5.76
N LEU A 141 -15.87 -2.17 -6.36
CA LEU A 141 -15.32 -2.97 -7.47
C LEU A 141 -15.32 -2.22 -8.81
N ALA A 142 -16.09 -1.12 -8.93
CA ALA A 142 -16.21 -0.31 -10.15
C ALA A 142 -15.40 1.00 -10.10
N GLU A 143 -15.08 1.48 -8.92
CA GLU A 143 -14.30 2.70 -8.71
C GLU A 143 -12.87 2.32 -8.32
N GLY A 144 -12.04 2.05 -9.32
CA GLY A 144 -10.58 2.14 -9.13
C GLY A 144 -10.30 3.52 -8.54
N THR A 145 -9.89 3.55 -7.30
CA THR A 145 -9.76 4.67 -6.37
C THR A 145 -9.33 5.98 -7.03
N VAL A 146 -10.29 6.72 -7.57
CA VAL A 146 -10.12 8.12 -7.93
C VAL A 146 -11.01 8.91 -6.99
N ARG A 147 -10.50 9.28 -5.82
CA ARG A 147 -11.11 10.33 -5.01
C ARG A 147 -10.91 11.66 -5.74
N VAL A 148 -11.85 12.02 -6.61
CA VAL A 148 -11.95 13.39 -7.09
C VAL A 148 -12.53 14.21 -5.95
N LYS A 149 -11.71 15.02 -5.28
CA LYS A 149 -12.22 16.11 -4.44
C LYS A 149 -13.05 17.02 -5.34
N LYS A 150 -14.38 17.05 -5.15
CA LYS A 150 -15.23 18.08 -5.74
C LYS A 150 -14.66 19.44 -5.31
N ARG A 151 -14.15 20.21 -6.26
CA ARG A 151 -13.98 21.65 -6.06
C ARG A 151 -15.37 22.24 -5.88
N GLU A 152 -15.62 22.79 -4.71
CA GLU A 152 -16.68 23.76 -4.53
C GLU A 152 -16.38 24.93 -5.48
N VAL A 153 -17.21 25.09 -6.47
CA VAL A 153 -17.25 26.30 -7.29
C VAL A 153 -18.09 27.27 -6.49
N ASP A 154 -17.42 28.16 -5.77
CA ASP A 154 -18.08 29.34 -5.18
C ASP A 154 -18.61 30.22 -6.32
N SER A 155 -19.92 30.47 -6.24
CA SER A 155 -20.66 31.43 -7.06
C SER A 155 -20.45 32.83 -6.55
#